data_4f15d789f5a3871df46bf3e362c66391
#
_entry.id   4f15d789f5a3871df46bf3e362c66391
#
_cell.length_a   1.000
_cell.length_b   1.000
_cell.length_c   1.000
_cell.angle_alpha   90.00
_cell.angle_beta   90.00
_cell.angle_gamma   90.00
#
_symmetry.space_group_name_H-M   'P 1'
#
loop_
_entity.id
_entity.type
_entity.pdbx_description
1 polymer ?
#
loop_
_entity_poly.entity_id
_entity_poly.type
_entity_poly.pdbx_seq_one_letter_code
_entity_poly.pdbx_strand_id
1 'polypeptide(L)'
;MSEFDQPTANLVPMVVEQTSRGERAYDIFSRLLKERIIFLTGPIDDGTASLVCSQLLFLESENPTKDIAMYINSPGGIVTSGLAIYDTMEYIRPDVSTVCIGQ
;
A
#
# COMPACT_ATOMS: atom_id res chain seq x y z
N MET A 1 -0.89 -0.79 21.35
CA MET A 1 -0.70 -0.86 21.08
C MET A 1 -0.27 -0.78 20.98
N SER A 2 -0.44 -0.73 20.72
CA SER A 2 -0.25 -0.71 20.37
C SER A 2 0.29 -0.64 20.01
N GLU A 3 0.29 -0.64 19.61
CA GLU A 3 0.55 -0.61 19.14
C GLU A 3 0.90 -0.49 18.59
N PHE A 4 0.82 -0.50 18.35
CA PHE A 4 0.89 -0.35 17.65
C PHE A 4 0.79 0.32 17.42
N ASP A 5 0.50 0.57 17.52
CA ASP A 5 0.23 1.19 17.23
C ASP A 5 0.35 1.75 16.81
N GLN A 6 0.36 2.04 16.39
CA GLN A 6 0.43 2.42 15.80
C GLN A 6 0.63 2.75 15.09
N PRO A 7 0.96 2.92 14.71
CA PRO A 7 1.09 3.34 13.57
C PRO A 7 0.50 2.59 12.69
N THR A 8 0.41 1.89 12.88
CA THR A 8 -0.12 1.08 12.14
C THR A 8 -1.32 1.39 11.85
N ALA A 9 -1.69 2.08 12.48
CA ALA A 9 -2.92 2.38 12.29
C ALA A 9 -3.21 2.66 10.98
N ASN A 10 -2.41 3.12 10.42
CA ASN A 10 -2.69 3.47 9.18
C ASN A 10 -2.90 2.40 8.33
N LEU A 11 -2.91 1.37 8.75
CA LEU A 11 -2.99 0.37 7.95
C LEU A 11 -4.30 0.26 7.80
N VAL A 12 -4.72 0.12 7.01
CA VAL A 12 -5.88 -0.17 6.82
C VAL A 12 -6.70 -0.37 7.77
N PRO A 13 -6.68 -1.02 8.01
CA PRO A 13 -7.64 -1.44 8.58
C PRO A 13 -8.21 -1.20 9.73
N MET A 14 -7.65 -1.05 10.44
CA MET A 14 -8.12 -0.96 11.57
C MET A 14 -9.10 -0.08 11.79
N VAL A 15 -9.14 0.71 11.25
CA VAL A 15 -9.89 1.66 11.50
C VAL A 15 -11.16 1.50 11.14
N VAL A 16 -11.39 0.75 10.43
CA VAL A 16 -12.52 0.64 9.95
C VAL A 16 -13.55 0.17 10.72
N GLU A 17 -13.31 -0.39 11.67
CA GLU A 17 -14.27 -0.98 12.38
C GLU A 17 -15.39 -0.16 12.74
N GLN A 18 -15.27 1.03 12.65
CA GLN A 18 -16.29 1.88 13.15
C GLN A 18 -17.48 2.02 12.24
N THR A 19 -17.40 1.75 11.01
CA THR A 19 -18.52 1.99 10.11
C THR A 19 -18.57 0.94 9.04
N SER A 20 -19.73 0.69 8.54
CA SER A 20 -19.86 -0.27 7.45
C SER A 20 -19.14 0.22 6.20
N ARG A 21 -19.06 1.54 6.02
CA ARG A 21 -18.34 2.07 4.90
C ARG A 21 -16.85 1.73 5.02
N GLY A 22 -16.30 1.88 6.21
CA GLY A 22 -14.90 1.54 6.42
C GLY A 22 -14.65 0.06 6.26
N GLU A 23 -15.58 -0.78 6.73
CA GLU A 23 -15.44 -2.22 6.57
C GLU A 23 -15.45 -2.61 5.10
N ARG A 24 -16.27 -1.94 4.30
CA ARG A 24 -16.29 -2.24 2.89
C ARG A 24 -14.99 -1.83 2.23
N ALA A 25 -14.43 -0.69 2.61
CA ALA A 25 -13.16 -0.25 2.06
C ALA A 25 -12.08 -1.26 2.39
N TYR A 26 -12.07 -1.76 3.63
CA TYR A 26 -11.09 -2.74 4.04
C TYR A 26 -11.23 -4.01 3.20
N ASP A 27 -12.45 -4.48 2.99
CA ASP A 27 -12.67 -5.68 2.20
C ASP A 27 -12.21 -5.50 0.77
N ILE A 28 -12.47 -4.35 0.18
CA ILE A 28 -12.08 -4.08 -1.19
C ILE A 28 -10.57 -4.09 -1.31
N PHE A 29 -9.86 -3.38 -0.43
CA PHE A 29 -8.41 -3.34 -0.48
C PHE A 29 -7.80 -4.71 -0.23
N SER A 30 -8.38 -5.49 0.68
CA SER A 30 -7.88 -6.83 0.94
C SER A 30 -8.03 -7.73 -0.28
N ARG A 31 -9.15 -7.60 -0.98
CA ARG A 31 -9.35 -8.41 -2.17
C ARG A 31 -8.41 -8.02 -3.28
N LEU A 32 -8.19 -6.71 -3.45
CA LEU A 32 -7.26 -6.24 -4.46
C LEU A 32 -5.85 -6.74 -4.16
N LEU A 33 -5.46 -6.75 -2.90
CA LEU A 33 -4.14 -7.23 -2.54
C LEU A 33 -3.98 -8.73 -2.89
N LYS A 34 -5.03 -9.50 -2.74
CA LYS A 34 -4.97 -10.91 -3.14
C LYS A 34 -4.75 -11.05 -4.64
N GLU A 35 -5.21 -10.07 -5.41
CA GLU A 35 -4.99 -10.07 -6.84
C GLU A 35 -3.68 -9.39 -7.21
N ARG A 36 -2.85 -9.09 -6.23
CA ARG A 36 -1.54 -8.46 -6.39
C ARG A 36 -1.68 -7.01 -6.89
N ILE A 37 -2.69 -6.33 -6.39
CA ILE A 37 -2.94 -4.94 -6.72
C ILE A 37 -2.82 -4.11 -5.46
N ILE A 38 -1.98 -3.08 -5.48
CA ILE A 38 -1.79 -2.18 -4.36
C ILE A 38 -2.37 -0.83 -4.74
N PHE A 39 -3.17 -0.24 -3.85
CA PHE A 39 -3.66 1.10 -4.06
C PHE A 39 -2.91 2.05 -3.17
N LEU A 40 -2.37 3.09 -3.76
CA LEU A 40 -1.71 4.16 -3.03
C LEU A 40 -2.58 5.39 -3.19
N THR A 41 -3.32 5.75 -2.14
CA THR A 41 -4.21 6.90 -2.20
C THR A 41 -3.83 7.89 -1.12
N GLY A 42 -4.09 9.17 -1.40
CA GLY A 42 -3.81 10.23 -0.44
C GLY A 42 -2.35 10.65 -0.45
N PRO A 43 -1.96 11.51 0.49
CA PRO A 43 -0.59 12.02 0.52
C PRO A 43 0.42 10.93 0.84
N ILE A 44 1.62 11.08 0.31
CA ILE A 44 2.70 10.14 0.56
C ILE A 44 3.50 10.65 1.74
N ASP A 45 3.40 9.95 2.85
CA ASP A 45 4.15 10.25 4.06
C ASP A 45 4.80 8.94 4.56
N ASP A 46 5.46 9.00 5.70
CA ASP A 46 6.18 7.83 6.19
C ASP A 46 5.25 6.65 6.48
N GLY A 47 4.06 6.94 7.01
CA GLY A 47 3.11 5.86 7.30
C GLY A 47 2.62 5.19 6.04
N THR A 48 2.28 5.98 5.04
CA THR A 48 1.85 5.47 3.75
C THR A 48 2.97 4.67 3.11
N ALA A 49 4.19 5.20 3.14
CA ALA A 49 5.33 4.51 2.54
C ALA A 49 5.59 3.18 3.23
N SER A 50 5.52 3.15 4.55
CA SER A 50 5.74 1.90 5.28
C SER A 50 4.70 0.87 4.90
N LEU A 51 3.45 1.28 4.77
CA LEU A 51 2.39 0.35 4.41
C LEU A 51 2.60 -0.20 3.01
N VAL A 52 2.90 0.66 2.07
CA VAL A 52 3.09 0.23 0.68
C VAL A 52 4.31 -0.68 0.56
N CYS A 53 5.41 -0.32 1.19
CA CYS A 53 6.61 -1.14 1.15
C CYS A 53 6.36 -2.52 1.78
N SER A 54 5.61 -2.57 2.88
CA SER A 54 5.28 -3.83 3.52
C SER A 54 4.43 -4.70 2.60
N GLN A 55 3.49 -4.10 1.89
CA GLN A 55 2.66 -4.86 0.97
C GLN A 55 3.48 -5.39 -0.20
N LEU A 56 4.41 -4.60 -0.71
CA LEU A 56 5.27 -5.07 -1.79
C LEU A 56 6.11 -6.25 -1.35
N LEU A 57 6.69 -6.17 -0.16
CA LEU A 57 7.51 -7.26 0.35
C LEU A 57 6.67 -8.50 0.65
N PHE A 58 5.45 -8.29 1.13
CA PHE A 58 4.55 -9.41 1.37
C PHE A 58 4.21 -10.13 0.06
N LEU A 59 3.89 -9.37 -0.97
CA LEU A 59 3.53 -9.97 -2.26
C LEU A 59 4.72 -10.69 -2.87
N GLU A 60 5.93 -10.14 -2.69
CA GLU A 60 7.11 -10.84 -3.17
C GLU A 60 7.25 -12.20 -2.45
N SER A 61 7.01 -12.20 -1.15
CA SER A 61 7.16 -13.44 -0.39
C SER A 61 6.14 -14.49 -0.81
N GLU A 62 4.96 -14.04 -1.25
CA GLU A 62 3.93 -14.98 -1.67
C GLU A 62 4.25 -15.59 -3.02
N ASN A 63 4.74 -14.82 -3.93
CA ASN A 63 5.12 -15.31 -5.26
C ASN A 63 6.15 -14.35 -5.86
N PRO A 64 7.42 -14.70 -5.81
CA PRO A 64 8.48 -13.78 -6.23
C PRO A 64 8.58 -13.52 -7.72
N THR A 65 7.81 -14.21 -8.52
CA THR A 65 7.93 -14.00 -9.96
C THR A 65 6.70 -13.42 -10.61
N LYS A 66 5.60 -13.27 -9.86
CA LYS A 66 4.37 -12.80 -10.47
C LYS A 66 4.27 -11.29 -10.38
N ASP A 67 3.84 -10.65 -11.44
CA ASP A 67 3.75 -9.19 -11.52
C ASP A 67 2.85 -8.58 -10.46
N ILE A 68 3.15 -7.36 -10.10
CA ILE A 68 2.36 -6.57 -9.15
C ILE A 68 1.91 -5.31 -9.87
N ALA A 69 0.68 -4.88 -9.64
CA ALA A 69 0.18 -3.62 -10.18
C ALA A 69 -0.03 -2.64 -9.04
N MET A 70 0.38 -1.40 -9.22
CA MET A 70 0.16 -0.36 -8.23
C MET A 70 -0.62 0.77 -8.85
N TYR A 71 -1.78 1.08 -8.27
CA TYR A 71 -2.60 2.18 -8.74
C TYR A 71 -2.40 3.36 -7.81
N ILE A 72 -2.01 4.49 -8.37
CA ILE A 72 -1.64 5.66 -7.59
C ILE A 72 -2.63 6.78 -7.82
N ASN A 73 -3.23 7.25 -6.73
CA ASN A 73 -4.12 8.39 -6.78
C ASN A 73 -3.70 9.31 -5.64
N SER A 74 -2.63 10.05 -5.86
CA SER A 74 -2.00 10.83 -4.79
C SER A 74 -1.54 12.18 -5.32
N PRO A 75 -1.66 13.23 -4.49
CA PRO A 75 -1.13 14.53 -4.89
C PRO A 75 0.40 14.60 -4.71
N GLY A 76 1.00 13.52 -4.23
CA GLY A 76 2.42 13.53 -3.92
C GLY A 76 2.64 13.66 -2.43
N GLY A 77 3.81 14.07 -2.03
CA GLY A 77 4.08 14.21 -0.61
C GLY A 77 5.58 14.31 -0.34
N ILE A 78 6.02 13.64 0.71
CA ILE A 78 7.41 13.73 1.16
C ILE A 78 8.30 12.96 0.21
N VAL A 79 9.31 13.62 -0.31
CA VAL A 79 10.21 13.04 -1.31
C VAL A 79 10.89 11.78 -0.80
N THR A 80 11.40 11.80 0.42
CA THR A 80 12.10 10.64 0.96
C THR A 80 11.18 9.44 1.11
N SER A 81 9.91 9.68 1.45
CA SER A 81 8.93 8.59 1.56
C SER A 81 8.64 8.02 0.18
N GLY A 82 8.53 8.87 -0.82
CA GLY A 82 8.32 8.42 -2.19
C GLY A 82 9.49 7.62 -2.72
N LEU A 83 10.72 8.04 -2.38
CA LEU A 83 11.91 7.30 -2.79
C LEU A 83 11.98 5.94 -2.12
N ALA A 84 11.51 5.83 -0.88
CA ALA A 84 11.49 4.53 -0.21
C ALA A 84 10.59 3.54 -0.96
N ILE A 85 9.44 4.02 -1.45
CA ILE A 85 8.55 3.18 -2.23
C ILE A 85 9.24 2.79 -3.54
N TYR A 86 9.83 3.76 -4.22
CA TYR A 86 10.49 3.50 -5.49
C TYR A 86 11.62 2.49 -5.33
N ASP A 87 12.44 2.67 -4.29
CA ASP A 87 13.57 1.77 -4.06
C ASP A 87 13.08 0.35 -3.77
N THR A 88 11.99 0.21 -3.04
CA THR A 88 11.44 -1.10 -2.74
C THR A 88 10.93 -1.76 -4.02
N MET A 89 10.28 -0.99 -4.89
CA MET A 89 9.80 -1.52 -6.16
C MET A 89 10.95 -2.03 -7.02
N GLU A 90 12.09 -1.33 -6.96
CA GLU A 90 13.24 -1.76 -7.73
C GLU A 90 13.96 -2.95 -7.08
N TYR A 91 13.84 -3.07 -5.78
CA TYR A 91 14.54 -4.12 -5.05
C TYR A 91 13.89 -5.49 -5.18
N ILE A 92 12.57 -5.55 -5.19
CA ILE A 92 11.89 -6.83 -5.19
C ILE A 92 11.96 -7.48 -6.58
N ARG A 93 11.79 -8.80 -6.61
CA ARG A 93 11.88 -9.50 -7.88
C ARG A 93 10.72 -9.31 -8.81
N PRO A 94 9.47 -9.29 -8.36
CA PRO A 94 8.35 -9.11 -9.28
C PRO A 94 8.45 -7.76 -9.99
N ASP A 95 8.01 -7.72 -11.23
CA ASP A 95 7.89 -6.46 -11.93
C ASP A 95 6.69 -5.71 -11.38
N VAL A 96 6.85 -4.43 -11.14
CA VAL A 96 5.77 -3.60 -10.62
C VAL A 96 5.38 -2.59 -11.69
N SER A 97 4.14 -2.66 -12.15
CA SER A 97 3.64 -1.66 -13.08
C SER A 97 2.84 -0.64 -12.30
N THR A 98 2.88 0.62 -12.71
CA THR A 98 2.16 1.68 -12.02
C THR A 98 1.17 2.35 -12.95
N VAL A 99 0.02 2.73 -12.39
CA VAL A 99 -1.00 3.46 -13.11
C VAL A 99 -1.36 4.66 -12.26
N CYS A 100 -1.19 5.86 -12.78
CA CYS A 100 -1.53 7.07 -12.05
C CYS A 100 -2.93 7.51 -12.45
N ILE A 101 -3.79 7.69 -11.45
CA ILE A 101 -5.17 8.02 -11.70
C ILE A 101 -5.52 9.36 -11.11
N GLY A 102 -6.16 10.17 -11.90
CA GLY A 102 -6.82 11.37 -11.36
C GLY A 102 -5.97 12.54 -10.91
N GLN A 103 -4.72 12.49 -10.96
CA GLN A 103 -3.93 13.63 -10.48
C GLN A 103 -3.11 14.28 -11.60
#